data_286e1e56a1c355079eaa172c9ea2ba0f
#
_entry.id   286e1e56a1c355079eaa172c9ea2ba0f
#
_cell.length_a   1.000
_cell.length_b   1.000
_cell.length_c   1.000
_cell.angle_alpha   90.00
_cell.angle_beta   90.00
_cell.angle_gamma   90.00
#
_symmetry.space_group_name_H-M   'P 1'
#
loop_
_entity.id
_entity.type
_entity.pdbx_description
1 polymer ?
#
loop_
_entity_poly.entity_id
_entity_poly.type
_entity_poly.pdbx_seq_one_letter_code
_entity_poly.pdbx_strand_id
1 'polypeptide(L)'
;MKTAASPPSNLRRSPSLPRPPPFSQTKTFYFCVANADFMLNDENNEHFPEVLRERRRFYRETSKEQDFWVVPNPAFLDAMPDVKKKVRQPCVAVVTTDKVWNDFVKLRLDRVYKGAVEGSAEECLASTELIGADAFPAVDPAKWTAPYNKYAGGWWEAFYPGNENV
;
A
#
# COMPACT_ATOMS: atom_id res chain seq x y z
N MET A 1 -31.66 -31.83 -13.31
CA MET A 1 -31.56 -31.33 -13.97
C MET A 1 -31.62 -30.69 -14.26
N LYS A 2 -31.42 -30.83 -13.77
CA LYS A 2 -31.12 -30.03 -14.32
C LYS A 2 -31.01 -29.40 -14.50
N THR A 3 -30.61 -29.83 -14.02
CA THR A 3 -30.41 -29.15 -14.52
C THR A 3 -30.26 -28.74 -14.56
N ALA A 4 -30.18 -29.27 -14.07
CA ALA A 4 -29.95 -28.67 -14.43
C ALA A 4 -29.69 -28.34 -14.29
N ALA A 5 -29.51 -28.58 -13.74
CA ALA A 5 -29.26 -28.03 -14.02
C ALA A 5 -28.85 -27.77 -13.94
N SER A 6 -28.50 -27.93 -13.31
CA SER A 6 -28.18 -27.43 -13.63
C SER A 6 -27.85 -27.18 -13.57
N PRO A 7 -27.43 -27.44 -13.24
CA PRO A 7 -27.17 -26.91 -13.40
C PRO A 7 -26.97 -26.59 -13.43
N PRO A 8 -26.53 -26.87 -13.23
CA PRO A 8 -26.29 -26.38 -13.50
C PRO A 8 -25.97 -26.02 -13.63
N SER A 9 -25.41 -26.24 -13.24
CA SER A 9 -25.08 -25.76 -13.75
C SER A 9 -24.64 -25.53 -13.84
N ASN A 10 -24.25 -25.72 -13.56
CA ASN A 10 -23.86 -25.32 -13.92
C ASN A 10 -23.18 -25.20 -13.95
N LEU A 11 -22.80 -25.56 -13.82
CA LEU A 11 -22.15 -25.32 -14.11
C LEU A 11 -21.66 -25.44 -14.31
N ARG A 12 -21.26 -25.71 -14.35
CA ARG A 12 -20.83 -25.67 -14.80
C ARG A 12 -20.06 -25.70 -14.96
N ARG A 13 -19.66 -26.01 -14.81
CA ARG A 13 -19.00 -25.94 -15.15
C ARG A 13 -18.29 -25.99 -15.34
N SER A 14 -17.91 -27.05 -15.90
CA SER A 14 -17.17 -26.89 -16.03
C SER A 14 -17.04 -26.68 -16.09
N PRO A 15 -17.41 -27.23 -16.22
CA PRO A 15 -17.09 -26.45 -16.14
C PRO A 15 -16.56 -25.29 -16.12
N SER A 16 -16.89 -24.41 -16.54
CA SER A 16 -15.97 -23.32 -16.31
C SER A 16 -16.38 -22.57 -15.08
N LEU A 17 -15.44 -22.39 -14.17
CA LEU A 17 -15.66 -21.58 -12.99
C LEU A 17 -15.76 -20.12 -13.39
N PRO A 18 -16.60 -19.33 -12.70
CA PRO A 18 -16.60 -17.89 -12.93
C PRO A 18 -15.20 -17.33 -12.74
N ARG A 19 -14.84 -16.37 -13.58
CA ARG A 19 -13.56 -15.71 -13.44
C ARG A 19 -13.52 -14.97 -12.08
N PRO A 20 -12.45 -15.11 -11.29
CA PRO A 20 -12.35 -14.38 -10.04
C PRO A 20 -12.30 -12.87 -10.29
N PRO A 21 -12.77 -12.05 -9.33
CA PRO A 21 -12.64 -10.60 -9.46
C PRO A 21 -11.19 -10.22 -9.72
N PRO A 22 -10.93 -9.13 -10.46
CA PRO A 22 -9.55 -8.73 -10.77
C PRO A 22 -8.66 -8.56 -9.54
N PHE A 23 -9.18 -8.05 -8.43
CA PHE A 23 -8.39 -7.87 -7.22
C PHE A 23 -8.05 -9.17 -6.50
N SER A 24 -8.71 -10.29 -6.88
CA SER A 24 -8.42 -11.61 -6.32
C SER A 24 -7.38 -12.38 -7.12
N GLN A 25 -6.95 -11.84 -8.25
CA GLN A 25 -5.95 -12.50 -9.08
C GLN A 25 -4.59 -12.39 -8.44
N THR A 26 -3.82 -13.47 -8.54
CA THR A 26 -2.44 -13.48 -8.05
C THR A 26 -1.56 -12.60 -8.91
N LYS A 27 -0.85 -11.69 -8.27
CA LYS A 27 0.07 -10.77 -8.92
C LYS A 27 1.34 -10.68 -8.09
N THR A 28 2.37 -10.11 -8.68
CA THR A 28 3.56 -9.74 -7.93
C THR A 28 3.40 -8.30 -7.46
N PHE A 29 3.45 -8.11 -6.17
CA PHE A 29 3.42 -6.78 -5.56
C PHE A 29 4.82 -6.45 -5.05
N TYR A 30 5.27 -5.26 -5.36
CA TYR A 30 6.57 -4.75 -4.91
C TYR A 30 6.33 -3.79 -3.76
N PHE A 31 7.25 -3.76 -2.81
CA PHE A 31 7.05 -2.91 -1.64
C PHE A 31 8.36 -2.30 -1.16
N CYS A 32 8.21 -1.16 -0.49
CA CYS A 32 9.26 -0.56 0.32
C CYS A 32 8.67 -0.41 1.72
N VAL A 33 9.33 -0.95 2.73
CA VAL A 33 8.82 -0.98 4.10
C VAL A 33 9.85 -0.42 5.07
N ALA A 34 9.39 0.30 6.06
CA ALA A 34 10.24 0.81 7.12
C ALA A 34 9.40 1.07 8.36
N ASN A 35 10.07 1.44 9.45
CA ASN A 35 9.42 1.79 10.70
C ASN A 35 8.40 2.93 10.47
N ALA A 36 7.25 2.81 11.12
CA ALA A 36 6.17 3.78 10.94
C ALA A 36 6.57 5.20 11.33
N ASP A 37 7.35 5.35 12.38
CA ASP A 37 7.81 6.67 12.80
C ASP A 37 8.65 7.33 11.69
N PHE A 38 9.55 6.58 11.09
CA PHE A 38 10.34 7.09 9.97
C PHE A 38 9.46 7.45 8.77
N MET A 39 8.52 6.57 8.41
CA MET A 39 7.71 6.75 7.21
C MET A 39 6.66 7.84 7.36
N LEU A 40 6.04 7.93 8.52
CA LEU A 40 4.84 8.75 8.69
C LEU A 40 5.05 10.01 9.51
N ASN A 41 5.99 10.00 10.45
CA ASN A 41 6.14 11.09 11.41
C ASN A 41 7.50 11.79 11.38
N ASP A 42 8.45 11.26 10.65
CA ASP A 42 9.80 11.84 10.63
C ASP A 42 9.79 13.21 9.99
N GLU A 43 10.09 14.24 10.78
CA GLU A 43 10.12 15.62 10.28
C GLU A 43 11.16 15.81 9.18
N ASN A 44 12.15 14.93 9.12
CA ASN A 44 13.16 14.97 8.08
C ASN A 44 12.79 14.20 6.84
N ASN A 45 11.63 13.51 6.84
CA ASN A 45 11.19 12.70 5.72
C ASN A 45 10.04 13.38 4.99
N GLU A 46 10.26 14.58 4.54
CA GLU A 46 9.27 15.33 3.78
C GLU A 46 9.01 14.71 2.41
N HIS A 47 9.92 13.87 1.96
CA HIS A 47 9.84 13.31 0.61
C HIS A 47 8.72 12.27 0.46
N PHE A 48 8.41 11.52 1.51
CA PHE A 48 7.42 10.45 1.38
C PHE A 48 6.03 10.98 1.03
N PRO A 49 5.48 11.96 1.75
CA PRO A 49 4.19 12.53 1.36
C PRO A 49 4.19 13.10 -0.05
N GLU A 50 5.26 13.78 -0.43
CA GLU A 50 5.36 14.37 -1.76
C GLU A 50 5.39 13.31 -2.85
N VAL A 51 6.19 12.26 -2.66
CA VAL A 51 6.28 11.18 -3.63
C VAL A 51 4.91 10.56 -3.88
N LEU A 52 4.15 10.33 -2.81
CA LEU A 52 2.82 9.72 -2.93
C LEU A 52 1.83 10.66 -3.60
N ARG A 53 1.86 11.94 -3.24
CA ARG A 53 0.94 12.91 -3.84
C ARG A 53 1.22 13.13 -5.30
N GLU A 54 2.49 13.19 -5.68
CA GLU A 54 2.86 13.32 -7.09
C GLU A 54 2.43 12.10 -7.88
N ARG A 55 2.59 10.91 -7.30
CA ARG A 55 2.21 9.69 -8.00
C ARG A 55 0.70 9.61 -8.18
N ARG A 56 -0.07 10.01 -7.16
CA ARG A 56 -1.53 10.06 -7.28
C ARG A 56 -1.94 11.04 -8.37
N ARG A 57 -1.30 12.20 -8.42
CA ARG A 57 -1.57 13.18 -9.49
C ARG A 57 -1.26 12.59 -10.86
N PHE A 58 -0.16 11.88 -10.98
CA PHE A 58 0.20 11.22 -12.24
C PHE A 58 -0.92 10.29 -12.73
N TYR A 59 -1.46 9.47 -11.85
CA TYR A 59 -2.54 8.58 -12.24
C TYR A 59 -3.80 9.35 -12.63
N ARG A 60 -4.13 10.41 -11.90
CA ARG A 60 -5.29 11.23 -12.23
C ARG A 60 -5.11 11.95 -13.57
N GLU A 61 -3.96 12.51 -13.82
CA GLU A 61 -3.69 13.24 -15.06
C GLU A 61 -3.63 12.33 -16.28
N THR A 62 -3.23 11.10 -16.09
CA THR A 62 -3.16 10.13 -17.20
C THR A 62 -4.41 9.27 -17.30
N SER A 63 -5.42 9.54 -16.47
CA SER A 63 -6.68 8.78 -16.44
C SER A 63 -6.49 7.30 -16.23
N LYS A 64 -5.55 6.94 -15.38
CA LYS A 64 -5.26 5.55 -15.03
C LYS A 64 -5.68 5.26 -13.60
N GLU A 65 -6.00 4.01 -13.33
CA GLU A 65 -6.31 3.58 -11.98
C GLU A 65 -5.03 3.63 -11.13
N GLN A 66 -5.19 4.10 -9.89
CA GLN A 66 -4.07 4.18 -8.97
C GLN A 66 -3.52 2.80 -8.65
N ASP A 67 -2.22 2.65 -8.75
CA ASP A 67 -1.52 1.39 -8.56
C ASP A 67 -0.45 1.55 -7.49
N PHE A 68 -0.84 2.10 -6.34
CA PHE A 68 -0.01 2.06 -5.14
C PHE A 68 -0.89 2.30 -3.91
N TRP A 69 -0.44 1.79 -2.79
CA TRP A 69 -1.18 1.87 -1.53
C TRP A 69 -0.20 1.96 -0.38
N VAL A 70 -0.62 2.65 0.68
CA VAL A 70 0.10 2.62 1.96
C VAL A 70 -0.54 1.54 2.81
N VAL A 71 0.26 0.59 3.27
CA VAL A 71 -0.23 -0.56 4.04
C VAL A 71 0.47 -0.55 5.40
N PRO A 72 -0.22 -0.12 6.46
CA PRO A 72 0.38 -0.15 7.79
C PRO A 72 0.40 -1.58 8.31
N ASN A 73 1.47 -1.94 9.00
CA ASN A 73 1.65 -3.29 9.57
C ASN A 73 1.23 -4.38 8.59
N PRO A 74 1.91 -4.50 7.43
CA PRO A 74 1.45 -5.40 6.39
C PRO A 74 1.40 -6.85 6.86
N ALA A 75 0.27 -7.50 6.61
CA ALA A 75 0.09 -8.89 7.02
C ALA A 75 1.04 -9.84 6.31
N PHE A 76 1.45 -9.51 5.08
CA PHE A 76 2.35 -10.39 4.32
C PHE A 76 3.71 -10.54 4.99
N LEU A 77 4.11 -9.62 5.86
CA LEU A 77 5.40 -9.76 6.55
C LEU A 77 5.41 -10.94 7.53
N ASP A 78 4.26 -11.41 7.97
CA ASP A 78 4.20 -12.59 8.83
C ASP A 78 4.73 -13.83 8.11
N ALA A 79 4.65 -13.86 6.80
CA ALA A 79 5.22 -14.92 5.97
C ALA A 79 6.66 -14.65 5.57
N MET A 80 7.23 -13.52 6.00
CA MET A 80 8.58 -13.10 5.64
C MET A 80 9.35 -12.71 6.90
N PRO A 81 9.64 -13.69 7.78
CA PRO A 81 10.24 -13.38 9.08
C PRO A 81 11.60 -12.69 9.01
N ASP A 82 12.37 -12.96 7.97
CA ASP A 82 13.69 -12.31 7.81
C ASP A 82 13.55 -10.82 7.56
N VAL A 83 12.55 -10.43 6.75
CA VAL A 83 12.27 -9.02 6.51
C VAL A 83 11.69 -8.38 7.75
N LYS A 84 10.75 -9.06 8.41
CA LYS A 84 10.11 -8.54 9.60
C LYS A 84 11.10 -8.22 10.70
N LYS A 85 12.15 -9.05 10.83
CA LYS A 85 13.20 -8.81 11.82
C LYS A 85 14.04 -7.58 11.53
N LYS A 86 14.19 -7.23 10.25
CA LYS A 86 15.02 -6.11 9.84
C LYS A 86 14.30 -4.77 9.96
N VAL A 87 12.99 -4.80 10.13
CA VAL A 87 12.17 -3.59 10.16
C VAL A 87 11.58 -3.44 11.55
N ARG A 88 11.84 -2.28 12.16
CA ARG A 88 11.35 -2.01 13.51
C ARG A 88 9.84 -1.81 13.47
N GLN A 89 9.16 -2.47 14.41
CA GLN A 89 7.70 -2.40 14.50
C GLN A 89 7.27 -1.20 15.35
N PRO A 90 6.12 -0.61 15.11
CA PRO A 90 5.24 -0.87 13.98
C PRO A 90 5.84 -0.37 12.67
N CYS A 91 5.43 -0.94 11.56
CA CYS A 91 6.01 -0.61 10.27
C CYS A 91 4.93 -0.26 9.25
N VAL A 92 5.36 0.37 8.15
CA VAL A 92 4.48 0.79 7.07
C VAL A 92 5.15 0.45 5.75
N ALA A 93 4.39 -0.09 4.83
CA ALA A 93 4.86 -0.36 3.48
C ALA A 93 4.12 0.50 2.47
N VAL A 94 4.83 0.92 1.42
CA VAL A 94 4.19 1.38 0.21
C VAL A 94 4.26 0.24 -0.79
N VAL A 95 3.12 -0.14 -1.35
CA VAL A 95 2.96 -1.33 -2.17
C VAL A 95 2.47 -0.92 -3.56
N THR A 96 3.02 -1.55 -4.59
CA THR A 96 2.68 -1.24 -5.97
C THR A 96 2.91 -2.47 -6.83
N THR A 97 2.28 -2.55 -8.00
CA THR A 97 2.63 -3.58 -8.97
C THR A 97 3.66 -3.06 -9.99
N ASP A 98 4.06 -1.80 -9.88
CA ASP A 98 5.03 -1.18 -10.78
C ASP A 98 6.44 -1.29 -10.20
N LYS A 99 7.20 -2.24 -10.70
CA LYS A 99 8.56 -2.49 -10.20
C LYS A 99 9.47 -1.28 -10.37
N VAL A 100 9.34 -0.58 -11.49
CA VAL A 100 10.21 0.58 -11.79
C VAL A 100 9.95 1.69 -10.79
N TRP A 101 8.68 1.96 -10.50
CA TRP A 101 8.36 2.98 -9.52
C TRP A 101 8.80 2.57 -8.11
N ASN A 102 8.72 1.28 -7.79
CA ASN A 102 9.19 0.81 -6.48
C ASN A 102 10.70 1.04 -6.33
N ASP A 103 11.45 0.81 -7.41
CA ASP A 103 12.90 1.09 -7.40
C ASP A 103 13.17 2.58 -7.21
N PHE A 104 12.35 3.43 -7.84
CA PHE A 104 12.44 4.88 -7.64
C PHE A 104 12.16 5.28 -6.19
N VAL A 105 11.13 4.69 -5.56
CA VAL A 105 10.82 4.97 -4.18
C VAL A 105 11.98 4.59 -3.27
N LYS A 106 12.61 3.44 -3.54
CA LYS A 106 13.77 3.00 -2.76
C LYS A 106 14.90 4.02 -2.85
N LEU A 107 15.15 4.56 -4.03
CA LEU A 107 16.19 5.57 -4.22
C LEU A 107 15.87 6.86 -3.48
N ARG A 108 14.60 7.25 -3.46
CA ARG A 108 14.19 8.49 -2.80
C ARG A 108 14.19 8.39 -1.29
N LEU A 109 13.85 7.23 -0.74
CA LEU A 109 13.69 7.08 0.71
C LEU A 109 14.90 6.43 1.38
N ASP A 110 15.73 5.73 0.63
CA ASP A 110 17.04 5.23 1.07
C ASP A 110 17.00 4.23 2.23
N ARG A 111 16.34 4.55 3.33
CA ARG A 111 16.36 3.74 4.56
C ARG A 111 15.27 2.65 4.60
N VAL A 112 14.58 2.46 3.49
CA VAL A 112 13.52 1.46 3.45
C VAL A 112 14.07 0.12 2.99
N TYR A 113 13.38 -0.96 3.34
CA TYR A 113 13.68 -2.28 2.82
C TYR A 113 12.80 -2.54 1.61
N LYS A 114 13.42 -2.90 0.49
CA LYS A 114 12.72 -3.15 -0.76
C LYS A 114 12.55 -4.66 -0.96
N GLY A 115 11.36 -5.07 -1.37
CA GLY A 115 11.10 -6.48 -1.63
C GLY A 115 9.91 -6.68 -2.54
N ALA A 116 9.53 -7.94 -2.69
CA ALA A 116 8.39 -8.32 -3.51
C ALA A 116 7.65 -9.48 -2.84
N VAL A 117 6.34 -9.55 -3.10
CA VAL A 117 5.50 -10.61 -2.57
C VAL A 117 4.47 -10.97 -3.63
N GLU A 118 4.16 -12.27 -3.76
CA GLU A 118 3.15 -12.73 -4.69
C GLU A 118 1.88 -13.12 -3.94
N GLY A 119 0.75 -12.76 -4.48
CA GLY A 119 -0.53 -13.08 -3.90
C GLY A 119 -1.64 -12.26 -4.50
N SER A 120 -2.83 -12.38 -3.96
CA SER A 120 -3.95 -11.55 -4.36
C SER A 120 -3.82 -10.15 -3.75
N ALA A 121 -4.57 -9.20 -4.29
CA ALA A 121 -4.61 -7.86 -3.71
C ALA A 121 -5.10 -7.91 -2.26
N GLU A 122 -6.09 -8.75 -1.98
CA GLU A 122 -6.59 -8.88 -0.60
C GLU A 122 -5.51 -9.31 0.36
N GLU A 123 -4.66 -10.25 -0.04
CA GLU A 123 -3.58 -10.75 0.80
C GLU A 123 -2.45 -9.74 0.94
N CYS A 124 -2.07 -9.12 -0.17
CA CYS A 124 -0.89 -8.26 -0.19
C CYS A 124 -1.15 -6.86 0.32
N LEU A 125 -2.41 -6.44 0.40
CA LEU A 125 -2.79 -5.12 0.90
C LEU A 125 -3.42 -5.17 2.29
N ALA A 126 -3.46 -6.34 2.91
CA ALA A 126 -4.04 -6.49 4.25
C ALA A 126 -3.10 -5.97 5.33
N SER A 127 -3.68 -5.32 6.33
CA SER A 127 -2.95 -4.83 7.50
C SER A 127 -3.38 -5.62 8.73
N THR A 128 -2.43 -5.94 9.61
CA THR A 128 -2.78 -6.56 10.89
C THR A 128 -3.35 -5.53 11.85
N GLU A 129 -2.92 -4.27 11.74
CA GLU A 129 -3.42 -3.19 12.58
C GLU A 129 -3.22 -1.87 11.83
N LEU A 130 -4.25 -1.03 11.83
CA LEU A 130 -4.17 0.28 11.20
C LEU A 130 -3.48 1.28 12.11
N ILE A 131 -2.91 2.31 11.51
CA ILE A 131 -2.24 3.39 12.22
C ILE A 131 -3.07 4.66 12.01
N GLY A 132 -3.63 5.18 13.08
CA GLY A 132 -4.51 6.34 13.02
C GLY A 132 -3.77 7.67 13.12
N ALA A 133 -4.51 8.75 12.91
CA ALA A 133 -3.96 10.10 12.90
C ALA A 133 -3.32 10.51 14.21
N ASP A 134 -3.77 9.93 15.31
CA ASP A 134 -3.28 10.26 16.65
C ASP A 134 -2.13 9.36 17.12
N ALA A 135 -1.59 8.54 16.23
CA ALA A 135 -0.48 7.63 16.58
C ALA A 135 0.80 8.39 16.92
N PHE A 136 0.94 9.63 16.46
CA PHE A 136 2.12 10.44 16.69
C PHE A 136 1.72 11.81 17.26
N PRO A 137 2.61 12.46 18.02
CA PRO A 137 2.33 13.80 18.54
C PRO A 137 2.08 14.81 17.42
N ALA A 138 1.23 15.79 17.68
CA ALA A 138 0.98 16.87 16.73
C ALA A 138 2.28 17.65 16.50
N VAL A 139 2.53 18.00 15.24
CA VAL A 139 3.70 18.80 14.89
C VAL A 139 3.45 20.25 15.27
N ASP A 140 4.41 20.86 15.98
CA ASP A 140 4.34 22.27 16.33
C ASP A 140 4.49 23.12 15.07
N PRO A 141 3.49 23.97 14.73
CA PRO A 141 3.59 24.81 13.53
C PRO A 141 4.81 25.69 13.50
N ALA A 142 5.37 26.06 14.66
CA ALA A 142 6.57 26.88 14.72
C ALA A 142 7.80 26.15 14.17
N LYS A 143 7.76 24.84 14.05
CA LYS A 143 8.84 24.04 13.49
C LYS A 143 8.69 23.78 12.01
N TRP A 144 7.63 24.31 11.39
CA TRP A 144 7.39 24.11 9.96
C TRP A 144 8.39 24.93 9.16
N THR A 145 8.94 24.33 8.12
CA THR A 145 9.93 24.98 7.27
C THR A 145 9.23 25.56 6.05
N ALA A 146 9.38 26.87 5.82
CA ALA A 146 8.89 27.49 4.61
C ALA A 146 9.64 26.94 3.40
N PRO A 147 9.02 26.84 2.22
CA PRO A 147 7.67 27.29 1.89
C PRO A 147 6.59 26.22 2.11
N TYR A 148 6.94 25.09 2.68
CA TYR A 148 6.03 23.98 2.78
C TYR A 148 5.35 23.94 4.14
N ASN A 149 4.04 23.80 4.12
CA ASN A 149 3.31 23.48 5.34
C ASN A 149 3.49 22.01 5.64
N LYS A 150 3.58 21.67 6.91
CA LYS A 150 3.61 20.27 7.30
C LYS A 150 2.24 19.64 7.01
N TYR A 151 2.28 18.35 6.74
CA TYR A 151 1.05 17.63 6.47
C TYR A 151 0.31 17.39 7.77
N ALA A 152 -1.02 17.44 7.69
CA ALA A 152 -1.86 17.16 8.84
C ALA A 152 -1.65 15.72 9.32
N GLY A 153 -1.86 15.49 10.62
CA GLY A 153 -1.81 14.15 11.16
C GLY A 153 -2.81 13.25 10.44
N GLY A 154 -2.41 12.02 10.18
CA GLY A 154 -3.25 11.09 9.46
C GLY A 154 -3.27 11.28 7.95
N TRP A 155 -2.38 12.10 7.40
CA TRP A 155 -2.33 12.35 5.95
C TRP A 155 -2.21 11.05 5.15
N TRP A 156 -1.60 10.03 5.73
CA TRP A 156 -1.34 8.76 5.05
C TRP A 156 -2.61 7.94 4.87
N GLU A 157 -3.66 8.20 5.64
CA GLU A 157 -4.89 7.43 5.55
C GLU A 157 -5.56 7.57 4.18
N ALA A 158 -5.33 8.68 3.50
CA ALA A 158 -5.86 8.89 2.15
C ALA A 158 -5.27 7.91 1.15
N PHE A 159 -4.17 7.23 1.50
CA PHE A 159 -3.51 6.28 0.62
C PHE A 159 -3.73 4.83 1.03
N TYR A 160 -4.57 4.57 2.02
CA TYR A 160 -4.92 3.21 2.41
C TYR A 160 -5.70 2.52 1.28
N PRO A 161 -5.59 1.17 1.19
CA PRO A 161 -6.41 0.44 0.21
C PRO A 161 -7.89 0.78 0.37
N GLY A 162 -8.55 1.06 -0.75
CA GLY A 162 -9.95 1.46 -0.75
C GLY A 162 -10.17 2.96 -0.80
N ASN A 163 -9.12 3.77 -0.62
CA ASN A 163 -9.23 5.23 -0.60
C ASN A 163 -8.67 5.89 -1.86
N GLU A 164 -8.63 5.17 -2.97
CA GLU A 164 -8.00 5.64 -4.19
C GLU A 164 -8.64 6.90 -4.77
N ASN A 165 -9.89 7.16 -4.43
CA ASN A 165 -10.63 8.30 -4.96
C ASN A 165 -10.74 9.47 -3.99
N VAL A 166 -9.99 9.42 -2.92
CA VAL A 166 -10.01 10.49 -1.91
C VAL A 166 -9.13 11.66 -2.31
#